data_82db7fcbc639f31a6a7e2187e49abbd0
#
_entry.id   82db7fcbc639f31a6a7e2187e49abbd0
#
_cell.length_a   1.000
_cell.length_b   1.000
_cell.length_c   1.000
_cell.angle_alpha   90.00
_cell.angle_beta   90.00
_cell.angle_gamma   90.00
#
_symmetry.space_group_name_H-M   'P 1'
#
loop_
_entity.id
_entity.type
_entity.pdbx_description
1 polymer ?
#
loop_
_entity_poly.entity_id
_entity_poly.type
_entity_poly.pdbx_seq_one_letter_code
_entity_poly.pdbx_strand_id
1 'polypeptide(L)'
;MREYLSIISGFLLPALQLLIIQRYIATLFGSGSRKIAGMIGWLLYYAFLVTAGFGILFPPQFLLVGNILMVFMISTVTRKESLKRRCISTLLICTVWMLVEVIVLLALEAVGTDKCVIDVAGSFISKMCMLLFSVLLGRYAKKKQYTEIPLRYFIITLLVPASSIYMMHHIFLMTALYAEYSFFSVVAGILLLLINYVIFTVYDRVGQAAELQSRNRLYEQQLDLCSHQAEEREGYYLELRRMRHDMKN
;
A
#
# COMPACT_ATOMS: atom_id res chain seq x y z
N MET A 1 -16.03 -15.61 32.20
CA MET A 1 -16.47 -14.75 31.07
C MET A 1 -15.29 -14.01 30.41
N ARG A 2 -14.37 -13.37 31.15
CA ARG A 2 -13.18 -12.67 30.60
C ARG A 2 -12.24 -13.61 29.82
N GLU A 3 -11.95 -14.81 30.30
CA GLU A 3 -11.08 -15.77 29.63
C GLU A 3 -11.67 -16.25 28.29
N TYR A 4 -12.98 -16.52 28.23
CA TYR A 4 -13.64 -16.91 26.99
C TYR A 4 -13.63 -15.76 25.95
N LEU A 5 -13.81 -14.52 26.42
CA LEU A 5 -13.73 -13.35 25.54
C LEU A 5 -12.32 -13.14 24.97
N SER A 6 -11.29 -13.34 25.78
CA SER A 6 -9.88 -13.29 25.39
C SER A 6 -9.53 -14.40 24.38
N ILE A 7 -10.00 -15.63 24.58
CA ILE A 7 -9.76 -16.75 23.67
C ILE A 7 -10.47 -16.49 22.31
N ILE A 8 -11.75 -16.09 22.36
CA ILE A 8 -12.52 -15.82 21.13
C ILE A 8 -11.91 -14.65 20.37
N SER A 9 -11.53 -13.57 21.06
CA SER A 9 -10.87 -12.42 20.41
C SER A 9 -9.52 -12.81 19.81
N GLY A 10 -8.74 -13.68 20.47
CA GLY A 10 -7.44 -14.17 20.03
C GLY A 10 -7.48 -14.95 18.69
N PHE A 11 -8.61 -15.52 18.31
CA PHE A 11 -8.79 -16.19 17.01
C PHE A 11 -9.58 -15.33 16.02
N LEU A 12 -10.63 -14.65 16.46
CA LEU A 12 -11.53 -13.88 15.59
C LEU A 12 -10.85 -12.63 15.01
N LEU A 13 -10.13 -11.87 15.84
CA LEU A 13 -9.46 -10.64 15.39
C LEU A 13 -8.36 -10.90 14.36
N PRO A 14 -7.48 -11.92 14.50
CA PRO A 14 -6.57 -12.34 13.44
C PRO A 14 -7.24 -12.76 12.14
N ALA A 15 -8.37 -13.49 12.21
CA ALA A 15 -9.12 -13.88 11.03
C ALA A 15 -9.67 -12.67 10.28
N LEU A 16 -10.23 -11.69 11.01
CA LEU A 16 -10.70 -10.43 10.43
C LEU A 16 -9.57 -9.63 9.79
N GLN A 17 -8.42 -9.54 10.45
CA GLN A 17 -7.22 -8.88 9.91
C GLN A 17 -6.76 -9.52 8.61
N LEU A 18 -6.72 -10.84 8.55
CA LEU A 18 -6.38 -11.60 7.34
C LEU A 18 -7.32 -11.27 6.19
N LEU A 19 -8.64 -11.25 6.42
CA LEU A 19 -9.64 -10.89 5.42
C LEU A 19 -9.46 -9.47 4.89
N ILE A 20 -9.17 -8.50 5.76
CA ILE A 20 -8.94 -7.10 5.38
C ILE A 20 -7.71 -6.98 4.47
N ILE A 21 -6.59 -7.60 4.85
CA ILE A 21 -5.35 -7.55 4.07
C ILE A 21 -5.51 -8.30 2.74
N GLN A 22 -6.19 -9.44 2.74
CA GLN A 22 -6.51 -10.17 1.51
C GLN A 22 -7.31 -9.31 0.54
N ARG A 23 -8.34 -8.62 1.03
CA ARG A 23 -9.15 -7.70 0.25
C ARG A 23 -8.33 -6.52 -0.28
N TYR A 24 -7.48 -5.91 0.55
CA TYR A 24 -6.60 -4.82 0.16
C TYR A 24 -5.66 -5.23 -0.99
N ILE A 25 -4.97 -6.36 -0.84
CA ILE A 25 -4.07 -6.90 -1.86
C ILE A 25 -4.84 -7.21 -3.16
N ALA A 26 -6.04 -7.80 -3.06
CA ALA A 26 -6.88 -8.09 -4.22
C ALA A 26 -7.35 -6.83 -4.94
N THR A 27 -7.64 -5.76 -4.20
CA THR A 27 -8.06 -4.46 -4.74
C THR A 27 -6.94 -3.77 -5.52
N LEU A 28 -5.71 -3.76 -5.00
CA LEU A 28 -4.57 -3.06 -5.61
C LEU A 28 -3.95 -3.84 -6.76
N PHE A 29 -3.87 -5.16 -6.65
CA PHE A 29 -3.12 -6.00 -7.57
C PHE A 29 -3.98 -6.95 -8.42
N GLY A 30 -5.30 -6.94 -8.22
CA GLY A 30 -6.24 -7.83 -8.90
C GLY A 30 -6.25 -9.27 -8.36
N SER A 31 -6.87 -10.23 -9.06
CA SER A 31 -6.92 -11.64 -8.66
C SER A 31 -5.59 -12.35 -8.94
N GLY A 32 -5.01 -12.99 -7.93
CA GLY A 32 -3.70 -13.65 -8.03
C GLY A 32 -3.75 -15.03 -8.70
N SER A 33 -2.62 -15.45 -9.25
CA SER A 33 -2.49 -16.65 -10.08
C SER A 33 -1.92 -17.89 -9.35
N ARG A 34 -1.23 -17.72 -8.22
CA ARG A 34 -0.58 -18.84 -7.49
C ARG A 34 -1.45 -19.35 -6.34
N LYS A 35 -2.32 -20.35 -6.61
CA LYS A 35 -3.30 -20.82 -5.62
C LYS A 35 -2.67 -21.52 -4.41
N ILE A 36 -1.77 -22.48 -4.61
CA ILE A 36 -1.22 -23.33 -3.50
C ILE A 36 -0.23 -22.53 -2.63
N ALA A 37 0.77 -21.89 -3.23
CA ALA A 37 1.76 -21.10 -2.49
C ALA A 37 1.11 -19.91 -1.76
N GLY A 38 0.08 -19.30 -2.35
CA GLY A 38 -0.72 -18.29 -1.70
C GLY A 38 -1.47 -18.79 -0.47
N MET A 39 -2.08 -19.97 -0.55
CA MET A 39 -2.82 -20.58 0.57
C MET A 39 -1.89 -20.89 1.75
N ILE A 40 -0.70 -21.43 1.49
CA ILE A 40 0.32 -21.67 2.52
C ILE A 40 0.76 -20.34 3.17
N GLY A 41 1.01 -19.30 2.37
CA GLY A 41 1.38 -17.98 2.88
C GLY A 41 0.31 -17.37 3.80
N TRP A 42 -0.96 -17.48 3.43
CA TRP A 42 -2.08 -17.00 4.25
C TRP A 42 -2.23 -17.78 5.56
N LEU A 43 -2.02 -19.10 5.52
CA LEU A 43 -2.09 -19.95 6.71
C LEU A 43 -0.94 -19.63 7.68
N LEU A 44 0.28 -19.44 7.18
CA LEU A 44 1.42 -19.03 7.99
C LEU A 44 1.21 -17.65 8.62
N TYR A 45 0.64 -16.70 7.86
CA TYR A 45 0.33 -15.39 8.39
C TYR A 45 -0.75 -15.44 9.48
N TYR A 46 -1.79 -16.25 9.29
CA TYR A 46 -2.81 -16.45 10.32
C TYR A 46 -2.20 -17.03 11.60
N ALA A 47 -1.36 -18.07 11.49
CA ALA A 47 -0.65 -18.65 12.62
C ALA A 47 0.23 -17.62 13.34
N PHE A 48 0.97 -16.78 12.59
CA PHE A 48 1.75 -15.67 13.15
C PHE A 48 0.87 -14.68 13.93
N LEU A 49 -0.26 -14.26 13.38
CA LEU A 49 -1.16 -13.32 14.03
C LEU A 49 -1.80 -13.90 15.31
N VAL A 50 -2.15 -15.18 15.30
CA VAL A 50 -2.68 -15.87 16.48
C VAL A 50 -1.62 -15.95 17.58
N THR A 51 -0.40 -16.37 17.25
CA THR A 51 0.70 -16.46 18.23
C THR A 51 1.10 -15.09 18.79
N ALA A 52 1.04 -14.04 17.95
CA ALA A 52 1.23 -12.66 18.36
C ALA A 52 0.14 -12.17 19.33
N GLY A 53 -1.12 -12.53 19.06
CA GLY A 53 -2.26 -12.15 19.89
C GLY A 53 -2.23 -12.77 21.30
N PHE A 54 -1.62 -13.93 21.46
CA PHE A 54 -1.42 -14.55 22.77
C PHE A 54 -0.16 -14.09 23.52
N GLY A 55 0.62 -13.18 22.93
CA GLY A 55 1.82 -12.60 23.56
C GLY A 55 2.98 -13.58 23.79
N ILE A 56 2.97 -14.74 23.11
CA ILE A 56 3.81 -15.90 23.43
C ILE A 56 5.26 -15.76 22.92
N LEU A 57 5.51 -14.96 21.88
CA LEU A 57 6.75 -15.10 21.12
C LEU A 57 7.70 -13.89 21.10
N PHE A 58 7.21 -12.64 21.07
CA PHE A 58 8.10 -11.52 20.77
C PHE A 58 7.70 -10.19 21.43
N PRO A 59 8.67 -9.30 21.75
CA PRO A 59 8.38 -7.91 22.11
C PRO A 59 7.61 -7.17 21.01
N PRO A 60 6.80 -6.14 21.35
CA PRO A 60 5.93 -5.43 20.38
C PRO A 60 6.65 -4.89 19.13
N GLN A 61 7.91 -4.47 19.27
CA GLN A 61 8.71 -3.95 18.14
C GLN A 61 8.96 -5.02 17.07
N PHE A 62 9.27 -6.27 17.49
CA PHE A 62 9.51 -7.38 16.58
C PHE A 62 8.20 -7.86 15.92
N LEU A 63 7.06 -7.74 16.63
CA LEU A 63 5.75 -8.06 16.06
C LEU A 63 5.39 -7.12 14.91
N LEU A 64 5.68 -5.82 15.04
CA LEU A 64 5.47 -4.85 13.99
C LEU A 64 6.31 -5.16 12.74
N VAL A 65 7.62 -5.38 12.92
CA VAL A 65 8.52 -5.74 11.81
C VAL A 65 8.10 -7.07 11.18
N GLY A 66 7.78 -8.07 12.00
CA GLY A 66 7.28 -9.36 11.53
C GLY A 66 6.01 -9.24 10.70
N ASN A 67 5.05 -8.41 11.14
CA ASN A 67 3.82 -8.16 10.41
C ASN A 67 4.09 -7.52 9.02
N ILE A 68 4.95 -6.51 8.95
CA ILE A 68 5.37 -5.87 7.68
C ILE A 68 6.01 -6.90 6.75
N LEU A 69 6.95 -7.70 7.26
CA LEU A 69 7.63 -8.75 6.48
C LEU A 69 6.65 -9.81 5.97
N MET A 70 5.72 -10.28 6.79
CA MET A 70 4.73 -11.28 6.40
C MET A 70 3.78 -10.75 5.31
N VAL A 71 3.27 -9.54 5.44
CA VAL A 71 2.42 -8.91 4.41
C VAL A 71 3.20 -8.72 3.10
N PHE A 72 4.47 -8.32 3.18
CA PHE A 72 5.35 -8.20 2.00
C PHE A 72 5.59 -9.56 1.33
N MET A 73 5.90 -10.59 2.10
CA MET A 73 6.10 -11.96 1.59
C MET A 73 4.84 -12.48 0.89
N ILE A 74 3.65 -12.30 1.49
CA ILE A 74 2.39 -12.71 0.88
C ILE A 74 2.15 -11.94 -0.42
N SER A 75 2.37 -10.63 -0.46
CA SER A 75 2.23 -9.85 -1.69
C SER A 75 3.17 -10.35 -2.78
N THR A 76 4.38 -10.81 -2.41
CA THR A 76 5.40 -11.35 -3.33
C THR A 76 5.00 -12.72 -3.88
N VAL A 77 4.49 -13.60 -3.03
CA VAL A 77 4.10 -14.97 -3.41
C VAL A 77 2.81 -14.98 -4.24
N THR A 78 1.86 -14.12 -3.90
CA THR A 78 0.54 -14.11 -4.54
C THR A 78 0.48 -13.31 -5.83
N ARG A 79 1.39 -12.35 -6.07
CA ARG A 79 1.29 -11.37 -7.17
C ARG A 79 2.56 -11.22 -7.99
N LYS A 80 2.39 -11.01 -9.31
CA LYS A 80 3.48 -10.73 -10.25
C LYS A 80 3.55 -9.21 -10.54
N GLU A 81 3.86 -8.43 -9.52
CA GLU A 81 4.01 -6.98 -9.67
C GLU A 81 5.46 -6.55 -9.41
N SER A 82 5.83 -5.32 -9.79
CA SER A 82 7.18 -4.81 -9.54
C SER A 82 7.47 -4.72 -8.03
N LEU A 83 8.70 -5.01 -7.64
CA LEU A 83 9.16 -4.98 -6.24
C LEU A 83 8.85 -3.63 -5.57
N LYS A 84 9.11 -2.53 -6.29
CA LYS A 84 8.88 -1.16 -5.80
C LYS A 84 7.41 -0.94 -5.40
N ARG A 85 6.47 -1.36 -6.24
CA ARG A 85 5.04 -1.20 -5.99
C ARG A 85 4.58 -2.04 -4.79
N ARG A 86 5.10 -3.27 -4.65
CA ARG A 86 4.81 -4.13 -3.50
C ARG A 86 5.32 -3.55 -2.19
N CYS A 87 6.56 -3.04 -2.16
CA CYS A 87 7.13 -2.38 -0.98
C CYS A 87 6.28 -1.20 -0.51
N ILE A 88 5.94 -0.27 -1.42
CA ILE A 88 5.14 0.91 -1.07
C ILE A 88 3.77 0.50 -0.58
N SER A 89 3.08 -0.39 -1.28
CA SER A 89 1.72 -0.83 -0.88
C SER A 89 1.73 -1.51 0.48
N THR A 90 2.73 -2.34 0.77
CA THR A 90 2.87 -3.02 2.06
C THR A 90 3.14 -2.04 3.18
N LEU A 91 4.10 -1.13 2.99
CA LEU A 91 4.41 -0.11 4.00
C LEU A 91 3.21 0.80 4.25
N LEU A 92 2.54 1.22 3.21
CA LEU A 92 1.38 2.11 3.31
C LEU A 92 0.24 1.47 4.10
N ILE A 93 -0.13 0.21 3.80
CA ILE A 93 -1.21 -0.45 4.57
C ILE A 93 -0.80 -0.66 6.03
N CYS A 94 0.44 -1.05 6.30
CA CYS A 94 0.92 -1.24 7.67
C CYS A 94 0.96 0.08 8.44
N THR A 95 1.37 1.19 7.78
CA THR A 95 1.37 2.53 8.39
C THR A 95 -0.04 2.99 8.72
N VAL A 96 -0.97 2.92 7.74
CA VAL A 96 -2.36 3.32 7.96
C VAL A 96 -3.00 2.45 9.05
N TRP A 97 -2.71 1.14 9.05
CA TRP A 97 -3.21 0.22 10.07
C TRP A 97 -2.75 0.63 11.47
N MET A 98 -1.45 0.83 11.65
CA MET A 98 -0.86 1.24 12.93
C MET A 98 -1.42 2.59 13.40
N LEU A 99 -1.51 3.57 12.48
CA LEU A 99 -2.07 4.89 12.81
C LEU A 99 -3.52 4.79 13.28
N VAL A 100 -4.37 4.06 12.57
CA VAL A 100 -5.78 3.87 12.94
C VAL A 100 -5.89 3.14 14.27
N GLU A 101 -5.10 2.10 14.51
CA GLU A 101 -5.14 1.32 15.75
C GLU A 101 -4.75 2.19 16.95
N VAL A 102 -3.66 2.95 16.85
CA VAL A 102 -3.21 3.83 17.94
C VAL A 102 -4.18 4.99 18.15
N ILE A 103 -4.71 5.62 17.11
CA ILE A 103 -5.70 6.69 17.25
C ILE A 103 -6.94 6.18 18.00
N VAL A 104 -7.44 5.00 17.64
CA VAL A 104 -8.62 4.39 18.30
C VAL A 104 -8.32 4.09 19.76
N LEU A 105 -7.16 3.50 20.07
CA LEU A 105 -6.74 3.20 21.45
C LEU A 105 -6.64 4.47 22.29
N LEU A 106 -5.94 5.50 21.80
CA LEU A 106 -5.77 6.78 22.49
C LEU A 106 -7.11 7.51 22.66
N ALA A 107 -8.02 7.44 21.68
CA ALA A 107 -9.35 8.04 21.80
C ALA A 107 -10.19 7.35 22.87
N LEU A 108 -10.14 6.03 22.98
CA LEU A 108 -10.84 5.29 24.03
C LEU A 108 -10.25 5.55 25.43
N GLU A 109 -8.93 5.69 25.52
CA GLU A 109 -8.25 6.04 26.78
C GLU A 109 -8.63 7.45 27.22
N ALA A 110 -8.72 8.42 26.30
CA ALA A 110 -9.14 9.79 26.59
C ALA A 110 -10.60 9.89 27.12
N VAL A 111 -11.46 8.93 26.76
CA VAL A 111 -12.86 8.83 27.27
C VAL A 111 -12.91 8.17 28.65
N GLY A 112 -11.80 7.67 29.20
CA GLY A 112 -11.73 7.06 30.54
C GLY A 112 -12.31 5.65 30.58
N THR A 113 -12.23 4.88 29.49
CA THR A 113 -12.74 3.51 29.41
C THR A 113 -11.80 2.53 30.15
N ASP A 114 -12.34 1.48 30.72
CA ASP A 114 -11.57 0.42 31.40
C ASP A 114 -10.56 -0.23 30.45
N LYS A 115 -9.31 -0.43 30.88
CA LYS A 115 -8.21 -1.01 30.07
C LYS A 115 -8.60 -2.32 29.39
N CYS A 116 -9.31 -3.21 30.05
CA CYS A 116 -9.75 -4.50 29.49
C CYS A 116 -10.76 -4.33 28.34
N VAL A 117 -11.59 -3.29 28.40
CA VAL A 117 -12.55 -2.96 27.31
C VAL A 117 -11.80 -2.29 26.15
N ILE A 118 -10.82 -1.44 26.46
CA ILE A 118 -9.98 -0.76 25.45
C ILE A 118 -9.27 -1.79 24.58
N ASP A 119 -8.66 -2.82 25.15
CA ASP A 119 -7.88 -3.82 24.40
C ASP A 119 -8.74 -4.60 23.39
N VAL A 120 -9.92 -5.05 23.77
CA VAL A 120 -10.79 -5.86 22.89
C VAL A 120 -11.64 -4.99 21.96
N ALA A 121 -12.34 -4.00 22.51
CA ALA A 121 -13.20 -3.12 21.74
C ALA A 121 -12.40 -2.20 20.81
N GLY A 122 -11.26 -1.67 21.28
CA GLY A 122 -10.36 -0.84 20.48
C GLY A 122 -9.81 -1.59 19.28
N SER A 123 -9.32 -2.83 19.50
CA SER A 123 -8.87 -3.70 18.40
C SER A 123 -9.99 -4.05 17.42
N PHE A 124 -11.21 -4.25 17.89
CA PHE A 124 -12.36 -4.51 17.01
C PHE A 124 -12.74 -3.27 16.19
N ILE A 125 -12.85 -2.10 16.83
CA ILE A 125 -13.19 -0.84 16.17
C ILE A 125 -12.15 -0.48 15.11
N SER A 126 -10.85 -0.57 15.43
CA SER A 126 -9.78 -0.29 14.47
C SER A 126 -9.86 -1.20 13.24
N LYS A 127 -10.14 -2.49 13.41
CA LYS A 127 -10.32 -3.45 12.32
C LYS A 127 -11.56 -3.14 11.48
N MET A 128 -12.66 -2.68 12.10
CA MET A 128 -13.85 -2.21 11.36
C MET A 128 -13.54 -0.96 10.54
N CYS A 129 -12.79 0.00 11.08
CA CYS A 129 -12.33 1.17 10.33
C CYS A 129 -11.45 0.77 9.14
N MET A 130 -10.54 -0.18 9.32
CA MET A 130 -9.70 -0.70 8.25
C MET A 130 -10.47 -1.49 7.19
N LEU A 131 -11.52 -2.22 7.59
CA LEU A 131 -12.43 -2.87 6.65
C LEU A 131 -13.15 -1.83 5.79
N LEU A 132 -13.70 -0.78 6.41
CA LEU A 132 -14.34 0.32 5.70
C LEU A 132 -13.37 1.00 4.73
N PHE A 133 -12.14 1.29 5.19
CA PHE A 133 -11.07 1.84 4.34
C PHE A 133 -10.81 0.94 3.13
N SER A 134 -10.67 -0.37 3.33
CA SER A 134 -10.46 -1.34 2.25
C SER A 134 -11.62 -1.39 1.25
N VAL A 135 -12.87 -1.24 1.72
CA VAL A 135 -14.07 -1.17 0.86
C VAL A 135 -14.09 0.11 0.03
N LEU A 136 -13.82 1.25 0.67
CA LEU A 136 -13.75 2.55 0.00
C LEU A 136 -12.62 2.57 -1.04
N LEU A 137 -11.44 2.07 -0.68
CA LEU A 137 -10.33 1.93 -1.62
C LEU A 137 -10.73 1.10 -2.84
N GLY A 138 -11.50 0.03 -2.67
CA GLY A 138 -12.00 -0.80 -3.77
C GLY A 138 -12.94 -0.09 -4.73
N ARG A 139 -13.69 0.91 -4.24
CA ARG A 139 -14.55 1.74 -5.10
C ARG A 139 -13.77 2.77 -5.91
N TYR A 140 -12.67 3.31 -5.36
CA TYR A 140 -11.89 4.39 -5.98
C TYR A 140 -10.66 3.90 -6.74
N ALA A 141 -10.08 2.77 -6.36
CA ALA A 141 -8.93 2.18 -7.03
C ALA A 141 -9.33 1.56 -8.38
N LYS A 142 -9.45 2.37 -9.41
CA LYS A 142 -9.47 1.86 -10.78
C LYS A 142 -8.14 1.18 -11.06
N LYS A 143 -8.18 0.02 -11.73
CA LYS A 143 -6.99 -0.72 -12.22
C LYS A 143 -6.14 0.19 -13.11
N LYS A 144 -5.19 0.91 -12.53
CA LYS A 144 -4.23 1.71 -13.28
C LYS A 144 -2.95 0.88 -13.45
N GLN A 145 -2.56 0.65 -14.69
CA GLN A 145 -1.21 0.21 -14.99
C GLN A 145 -0.31 1.43 -14.86
N TYR A 146 0.57 1.43 -13.87
CA TYR A 146 1.55 2.49 -13.69
C TYR A 146 2.86 2.09 -14.36
N THR A 147 3.44 3.03 -15.10
CA THR A 147 4.82 2.95 -15.57
C THR A 147 5.78 2.96 -14.37
N GLU A 148 6.97 2.39 -14.52
CA GLU A 148 7.95 2.35 -13.44
C GLU A 148 8.35 3.76 -12.99
N ILE A 149 8.16 4.04 -11.71
CA ILE A 149 8.52 5.32 -11.10
C ILE A 149 10.05 5.39 -10.89
N PRO A 150 10.70 6.53 -11.19
CA PRO A 150 12.12 6.73 -10.95
C PRO A 150 12.51 6.44 -9.49
N LEU A 151 13.70 5.86 -9.29
CA LEU A 151 14.18 5.41 -7.98
C LEU A 151 14.16 6.52 -6.91
N ARG A 152 14.48 7.75 -7.29
CA ARG A 152 14.46 8.92 -6.38
C ARG A 152 13.10 9.17 -5.74
N TYR A 153 12.03 9.13 -6.53
CA TYR A 153 10.66 9.30 -6.00
C TYR A 153 10.20 8.11 -5.17
N PHE A 154 10.64 6.91 -5.54
CA PHE A 154 10.40 5.69 -4.76
C PHE A 154 10.97 5.82 -3.35
N ILE A 155 12.24 6.24 -3.19
CA ILE A 155 12.90 6.38 -1.89
C ILE A 155 12.17 7.41 -1.02
N ILE A 156 11.84 8.60 -1.57
CA ILE A 156 11.13 9.66 -0.84
C ILE A 156 9.76 9.15 -0.37
N THR A 157 9.01 8.48 -1.24
CA THR A 157 7.68 7.96 -0.90
C THR A 157 7.73 6.84 0.15
N LEU A 158 8.81 6.08 0.20
CA LEU A 158 9.01 5.02 1.20
C LEU A 158 9.43 5.59 2.56
N LEU A 159 10.19 6.69 2.57
CA LEU A 159 10.71 7.31 3.79
C LEU A 159 9.59 7.84 4.68
N VAL A 160 8.53 8.45 4.10
CA VAL A 160 7.45 9.06 4.87
C VAL A 160 6.62 8.03 5.67
N PRO A 161 6.12 6.93 5.09
CA PRO A 161 5.46 5.89 5.88
C PRO A 161 6.39 5.27 6.95
N ALA A 162 7.66 5.04 6.63
CA ALA A 162 8.62 4.48 7.58
C ALA A 162 8.86 5.42 8.78
N SER A 163 9.04 6.72 8.53
CA SER A 163 9.18 7.72 9.59
C SER A 163 7.89 7.89 10.40
N SER A 164 6.73 7.78 9.77
CA SER A 164 5.43 7.82 10.46
C SER A 164 5.24 6.65 11.43
N ILE A 165 5.67 5.45 11.05
CA ILE A 165 5.68 4.28 11.94
C ILE A 165 6.56 4.54 13.17
N TYR A 166 7.77 5.05 12.96
CA TYR A 166 8.69 5.37 14.04
C TYR A 166 8.13 6.44 14.99
N MET A 167 7.63 7.55 14.42
CA MET A 167 7.04 8.65 15.21
C MET A 167 5.83 8.17 16.02
N MET A 168 4.95 7.37 15.42
CA MET A 168 3.75 6.87 16.09
C MET A 168 4.10 5.89 17.20
N HIS A 169 5.09 5.03 17.00
CA HIS A 169 5.59 4.16 18.06
C HIS A 169 6.13 4.96 19.24
N HIS A 170 6.86 6.05 18.96
CA HIS A 170 7.39 6.95 20.00
C HIS A 170 6.27 7.68 20.76
N ILE A 171 5.28 8.21 20.03
CA ILE A 171 4.10 8.85 20.63
C ILE A 171 3.37 7.88 21.56
N PHE A 172 3.16 6.63 21.10
CA PHE A 172 2.52 5.59 21.90
C PHE A 172 3.29 5.30 23.19
N LEU A 173 4.62 5.17 23.14
CA LEU A 173 5.45 4.97 24.31
C LEU A 173 5.36 6.15 25.30
N MET A 174 5.40 7.39 24.78
CA MET A 174 5.30 8.59 25.62
C MET A 174 3.93 8.69 26.29
N THR A 175 2.84 8.38 25.59
CA THR A 175 1.49 8.39 26.17
C THR A 175 1.32 7.30 27.22
N ALA A 176 1.93 6.13 27.03
CA ALA A 176 1.92 5.05 28.03
C ALA A 176 2.67 5.42 29.32
N LEU A 177 3.69 6.29 29.22
CA LEU A 177 4.46 6.77 30.37
C LEU A 177 3.84 8.00 31.05
N TYR A 178 3.19 8.86 30.28
CA TYR A 178 2.64 10.16 30.69
C TYR A 178 1.20 10.32 30.21
N ALA A 179 0.23 9.91 31.01
CA ALA A 179 -1.21 9.90 30.65
C ALA A 179 -1.78 11.29 30.26
N GLU A 180 -1.12 12.39 30.67
CA GLU A 180 -1.58 13.77 30.38
C GLU A 180 -1.52 14.17 28.93
N TYR A 181 -0.78 13.43 28.07
CA TYR A 181 -0.55 13.77 26.65
C TYR A 181 -1.48 13.09 25.66
N SER A 182 -2.52 12.38 26.12
CA SER A 182 -3.36 11.55 25.23
C SER A 182 -4.06 12.37 24.13
N PHE A 183 -4.57 13.56 24.43
CA PHE A 183 -5.21 14.43 23.43
C PHE A 183 -4.24 14.90 22.33
N PHE A 184 -3.06 15.39 22.71
CA PHE A 184 -2.04 15.81 21.72
C PHE A 184 -1.54 14.65 20.89
N SER A 185 -1.48 13.45 21.46
CA SER A 185 -1.10 12.24 20.75
C SER A 185 -2.14 11.83 19.71
N VAL A 186 -3.43 11.97 19.99
CA VAL A 186 -4.51 11.76 19.00
C VAL A 186 -4.40 12.74 17.84
N VAL A 187 -4.21 14.04 18.15
CA VAL A 187 -4.02 15.08 17.11
C VAL A 187 -2.80 14.79 16.25
N ALA A 188 -1.66 14.43 16.86
CA ALA A 188 -0.45 14.05 16.13
C ALA A 188 -0.67 12.84 15.23
N GLY A 189 -1.41 11.83 15.70
CA GLY A 189 -1.79 10.65 14.90
C GLY A 189 -2.62 11.02 13.67
N ILE A 190 -3.61 11.89 13.83
CA ILE A 190 -4.45 12.38 12.73
C ILE A 190 -3.61 13.15 11.71
N LEU A 191 -2.69 14.02 12.15
CA LEU A 191 -1.78 14.75 11.28
C LEU A 191 -0.87 13.81 10.49
N LEU A 192 -0.30 12.79 11.14
CA LEU A 192 0.50 11.77 10.46
C LEU A 192 -0.31 11.00 9.40
N LEU A 193 -1.57 10.70 9.69
CA LEU A 193 -2.47 10.03 8.74
C LEU A 193 -2.73 10.93 7.52
N LEU A 194 -2.97 12.23 7.73
CA LEU A 194 -3.13 13.21 6.65
C LEU A 194 -1.87 13.32 5.80
N ILE A 195 -0.68 13.39 6.42
CA ILE A 195 0.60 13.44 5.70
C ILE A 195 0.76 12.20 4.82
N ASN A 196 0.49 11.01 5.35
CA ASN A 196 0.57 9.77 4.56
C ASN A 196 -0.44 9.74 3.41
N TYR A 197 -1.67 10.27 3.62
CA TYR A 197 -2.65 10.42 2.55
C TYR A 197 -2.17 11.36 1.44
N VAL A 198 -1.60 12.53 1.81
CA VAL A 198 -1.05 13.49 0.84
C VAL A 198 0.08 12.86 0.04
N ILE A 199 1.03 12.21 0.70
CA ILE A 199 2.16 11.53 0.03
C ILE A 199 1.67 10.44 -0.94
N PHE A 200 0.66 9.66 -0.55
CA PHE A 200 0.06 8.68 -1.45
C PHE A 200 -0.56 9.34 -2.69
N THR A 201 -1.27 10.45 -2.50
CA THR A 201 -1.87 11.22 -3.61
C THR A 201 -0.79 11.78 -4.54
N VAL A 202 0.30 12.32 -3.98
CA VAL A 202 1.45 12.81 -4.75
C VAL A 202 2.11 11.68 -5.53
N TYR A 203 2.31 10.53 -4.89
CA TYR A 203 2.85 9.34 -5.55
C TYR A 203 2.00 8.89 -6.74
N ASP A 204 0.67 8.85 -6.58
CA ASP A 204 -0.26 8.52 -7.66
C ASP A 204 -0.16 9.53 -8.83
N ARG A 205 -0.08 10.82 -8.53
CA ARG A 205 0.10 11.87 -9.55
C ARG A 205 1.43 11.79 -10.29
N VAL A 206 2.52 11.53 -9.56
CA VAL A 206 3.85 11.36 -10.17
C VAL A 206 3.86 10.13 -11.10
N GLY A 207 3.22 9.03 -10.69
CA GLY A 207 3.06 7.86 -11.54
C GLY A 207 2.31 8.15 -12.83
N GLN A 208 1.21 8.91 -12.75
CA GLN A 208 0.44 9.33 -13.93
C GLN A 208 1.24 10.26 -14.84
N ALA A 209 1.97 11.23 -14.28
CA ALA A 209 2.80 12.13 -15.05
C ALA A 209 3.94 11.40 -15.78
N ALA A 210 4.57 10.41 -15.13
CA ALA A 210 5.60 9.58 -15.75
C ALA A 210 5.04 8.73 -16.91
N GLU A 211 3.82 8.20 -16.76
CA GLU A 211 3.15 7.46 -17.83
C GLU A 211 2.83 8.34 -19.03
N LEU A 212 2.27 9.54 -18.80
CA LEU A 212 1.99 10.50 -19.86
C LEU A 212 3.27 10.92 -20.59
N GLN A 213 4.35 11.19 -19.87
CA GLN A 213 5.63 11.51 -20.47
C GLN A 213 6.20 10.37 -21.33
N SER A 214 6.06 9.13 -20.88
CA SER A 214 6.48 7.96 -21.66
C SER A 214 5.66 7.81 -22.95
N ARG A 215 4.33 8.00 -22.87
CA ARG A 215 3.45 7.97 -24.05
C ARG A 215 3.77 9.09 -25.04
N ASN A 216 4.01 10.32 -24.54
CA ASN A 216 4.38 11.44 -25.41
C ASN A 216 5.68 11.15 -26.18
N ARG A 217 6.71 10.61 -25.51
CA ARG A 217 7.95 10.20 -26.20
C ARG A 217 7.71 9.14 -27.28
N LEU A 218 6.82 8.18 -27.03
CA LEU A 218 6.46 7.20 -28.06
C LEU A 218 5.75 7.84 -29.24
N TYR A 219 4.86 8.77 -29.00
CA TYR A 219 4.20 9.53 -30.10
C TYR A 219 5.19 10.38 -30.89
N GLU A 220 6.13 11.08 -30.23
CA GLU A 220 7.20 11.80 -30.92
C GLU A 220 8.04 10.88 -31.81
N GLN A 221 8.44 9.71 -31.31
CA GLN A 221 9.17 8.72 -32.10
C GLN A 221 8.35 8.20 -33.29
N GLN A 222 7.03 7.97 -33.11
CA GLN A 222 6.16 7.56 -34.20
C GLN A 222 6.00 8.66 -35.27
N LEU A 223 5.87 9.93 -34.86
CA LEU A 223 5.80 11.05 -35.78
C LEU A 223 7.10 11.21 -36.58
N ASP A 224 8.25 11.10 -35.92
CA ASP A 224 9.56 11.16 -36.55
C ASP A 224 9.73 10.04 -37.61
N LEU A 225 9.33 8.82 -37.25
CA LEU A 225 9.34 7.69 -38.16
C LEU A 225 8.39 7.90 -39.36
N CYS A 226 7.19 8.43 -39.14
CA CYS A 226 6.24 8.72 -40.20
C CYS A 226 6.75 9.82 -41.13
N SER A 227 7.42 10.87 -40.60
CA SER A 227 8.01 11.93 -41.42
C SER A 227 9.15 11.41 -42.29
N HIS A 228 10.01 10.57 -41.74
CA HIS A 228 11.09 9.92 -42.48
C HIS A 228 10.56 9.02 -43.61
N GLN A 229 9.52 8.22 -43.32
CA GLN A 229 8.88 7.40 -44.35
C GLN A 229 8.19 8.24 -45.46
N ALA A 230 7.64 9.41 -45.08
CA ALA A 230 7.05 10.31 -46.09
C ALA A 230 8.13 10.92 -46.99
N GLU A 231 9.26 11.36 -46.43
CA GLU A 231 10.42 11.87 -47.19
C GLU A 231 11.01 10.80 -48.14
N GLU A 232 11.20 9.58 -47.65
CA GLU A 232 11.65 8.46 -48.47
C GLU A 232 10.69 8.19 -49.65
N ARG A 233 9.38 8.15 -49.42
CA ARG A 233 8.37 7.98 -50.46
C ARG A 233 8.43 9.09 -51.49
N GLU A 234 8.58 10.34 -51.06
CA GLU A 234 8.70 11.47 -51.98
C GLU A 234 9.96 11.33 -52.85
N GLY A 235 11.08 10.93 -52.26
CA GLY A 235 12.31 10.59 -52.99
C GLY A 235 12.10 9.53 -54.06
N TYR A 236 11.44 8.41 -53.74
CA TYR A 236 11.11 7.36 -54.71
C TYR A 236 10.18 7.85 -55.82
N TYR A 237 9.19 8.69 -55.51
CA TYR A 237 8.32 9.26 -56.54
C TYR A 237 9.08 10.18 -57.51
N LEU A 238 10.02 10.96 -57.02
CA LEU A 238 10.87 11.82 -57.87
C LEU A 238 11.78 10.99 -58.78
N GLU A 239 12.35 9.93 -58.25
CA GLU A 239 13.20 9.02 -59.00
C GLU A 239 12.42 8.27 -60.11
N LEU A 240 11.24 7.75 -59.78
CA LEU A 240 10.33 7.14 -60.77
C LEU A 240 9.89 8.13 -61.85
N ARG A 241 9.69 9.38 -61.50
CA ARG A 241 9.34 10.44 -62.44
C ARG A 241 10.50 10.73 -63.38
N ARG A 242 11.75 10.74 -62.91
CA ARG A 242 12.96 10.90 -63.75
C ARG A 242 13.11 9.71 -64.70
N MET A 243 13.05 8.48 -64.20
CA MET A 243 13.15 7.29 -65.05
C MET A 243 12.09 7.26 -66.14
N ARG A 244 10.84 7.66 -65.85
CA ARG A 244 9.77 7.73 -66.86
C ARG A 244 10.04 8.82 -67.90
N HIS A 245 10.65 9.92 -67.57
CA HIS A 245 11.04 10.96 -68.49
C HIS A 245 12.14 10.47 -69.44
N ASP A 246 13.13 9.80 -68.89
CA ASP A 246 14.27 9.27 -69.67
C ASP A 246 13.91 8.12 -70.62
N MET A 247 12.87 7.34 -70.28
CA MET A 247 12.35 6.31 -71.14
C MET A 247 11.47 6.85 -72.29
N LYS A 248 11.04 8.10 -72.26
CA LYS A 248 10.24 8.72 -73.36
C LYS A 248 11.04 9.50 -74.35
N ASN A 249 12.32 9.74 -74.09
CA ASN A 249 13.27 10.35 -75.03
C ASN A 249 14.14 9.28 -75.68
#